data_94b05d462fea6e8fae4c996ca48e8498
#
_entry.id   94b05d462fea6e8fae4c996ca48e8498
#
_cell.length_a   1.000
_cell.length_b   1.000
_cell.length_c   1.000
_cell.angle_alpha   90.00
_cell.angle_beta   90.00
_cell.angle_gamma   90.00
#
_symmetry.space_group_name_H-M   'P 1'
#
loop_
_entity.id
_entity.type
_entity.pdbx_description
1 polymer ?
#
loop_
_entity_poly.entity_id
_entity_poly.type
_entity_poly.pdbx_seq_one_letter_code
_entity_poly.pdbx_strand_id
1 'polypeptide(L)'
;MREWVGRGVDIDDPFDPAIVRSAPREVRRWLAKAQAEEATASLVASLGIAYTIWNDVAVGDGGLKIDHVVLGPSGLLALTSADWGDTVRLRKGEVEGAGVADDEKPIASLSKAARRLGRELGVRFSASVVVVPDDGLEQPYEQVERGRHQGAVLIRRSLLPQLLRSGTDDRLGGYGESFEVRTRVQSRVRFV
;
A
#
# COMPACT_ATOMS: atom_id res chain seq x y z
N MET A 1 10.18 19.37 -5.01
CA MET A 1 9.57 20.29 -4.01
C MET A 1 10.34 21.62 -3.89
N ARG A 2 11.66 21.65 -3.74
CA ARG A 2 12.47 22.91 -3.66
C ARG A 2 12.32 23.84 -4.87
N GLU A 3 12.12 23.30 -6.08
CA GLU A 3 11.91 24.10 -7.29
C GLU A 3 10.54 24.80 -7.33
N TRP A 4 9.52 24.19 -6.71
CA TRP A 4 8.17 24.77 -6.68
C TRP A 4 8.03 25.89 -5.64
N VAL A 5 8.64 25.73 -4.46
CA VAL A 5 8.52 26.71 -3.36
C VAL A 5 9.23 28.03 -3.66
N GLY A 6 9.98 28.10 -4.76
CA GLY A 6 10.67 29.31 -5.20
C GLY A 6 11.54 29.93 -4.10
N ARG A 7 12.80 30.00 -4.33
CA ARG A 7 13.82 30.77 -3.61
C ARG A 7 13.57 31.06 -2.12
N GLY A 8 13.88 30.08 -1.27
CA GLY A 8 14.22 30.38 0.12
C GLY A 8 13.06 30.49 1.11
N VAL A 9 11.89 29.93 0.79
CA VAL A 9 10.83 29.74 1.78
C VAL A 9 11.05 28.39 2.43
N ASP A 10 11.38 28.38 3.72
CA ASP A 10 11.32 27.18 4.55
C ASP A 10 9.85 26.78 4.70
N ILE A 11 9.53 25.54 4.37
CA ILE A 11 8.18 24.99 4.58
C ILE A 11 8.26 24.19 5.87
N ASP A 12 7.70 24.74 6.93
CA ASP A 12 7.60 24.08 8.23
C ASP A 12 6.67 22.86 8.17
N ASP A 13 5.56 22.99 7.43
CA ASP A 13 4.61 21.91 7.18
C ASP A 13 4.27 21.81 5.68
N PRO A 14 4.76 20.80 4.97
CA PRO A 14 4.43 20.61 3.55
C PRO A 14 2.97 20.24 3.30
N PHE A 15 2.23 19.85 4.34
CA PHE A 15 0.81 19.49 4.28
C PHE A 15 -0.11 20.63 4.68
N ASP A 16 0.41 21.85 4.95
CA ASP A 16 -0.43 23.03 5.19
C ASP A 16 -1.45 23.19 4.05
N PRO A 17 -2.76 23.28 4.36
CA PRO A 17 -3.82 23.34 3.36
C PRO A 17 -3.68 24.54 2.39
N ALA A 18 -3.05 25.63 2.81
CA ALA A 18 -2.80 26.78 1.94
C ALA A 18 -1.70 26.49 0.92
N ILE A 19 -0.62 25.83 1.37
CA ILE A 19 0.48 25.38 0.52
C ILE A 19 -0.01 24.32 -0.46
N VAL A 20 -0.73 23.30 0.03
CA VAL A 20 -1.25 22.21 -0.80
C VAL A 20 -2.19 22.74 -1.88
N ARG A 21 -3.10 23.67 -1.55
CA ARG A 21 -4.03 24.26 -2.54
C ARG A 21 -3.33 25.02 -3.66
N SER A 22 -2.24 25.72 -3.34
CA SER A 22 -1.48 26.51 -4.31
C SER A 22 -0.47 25.68 -5.13
N ALA A 23 -0.21 24.42 -4.71
CA ALA A 23 0.76 23.54 -5.35
C ALA A 23 0.31 23.08 -6.75
N PRO A 24 1.24 22.82 -7.68
CA PRO A 24 0.96 22.13 -8.95
C PRO A 24 0.25 20.79 -8.71
N ARG A 25 -0.59 20.38 -9.68
CA ARG A 25 -1.38 19.14 -9.58
C ARG A 25 -0.51 17.91 -9.25
N GLU A 26 0.66 17.82 -9.85
CA GLU A 26 1.60 16.73 -9.62
C GLU A 26 2.11 16.69 -8.17
N VAL A 27 2.49 17.86 -7.63
CA VAL A 27 2.93 17.98 -6.23
C VAL A 27 1.78 17.61 -5.28
N ARG A 28 0.56 18.05 -5.56
CA ARG A 28 -0.62 17.68 -4.76
C ARG A 28 -0.85 16.17 -4.74
N ARG A 29 -0.69 15.49 -5.90
CA ARG A 29 -0.78 14.02 -5.97
C ARG A 29 0.28 13.32 -5.13
N TRP A 30 1.52 13.80 -5.17
CA TRP A 30 2.58 13.25 -4.33
C TRP A 30 2.33 13.45 -2.84
N LEU A 31 1.86 14.63 -2.44
CA LEU A 31 1.50 14.91 -1.05
C LEU A 31 0.32 14.04 -0.58
N ALA A 32 -0.73 13.91 -1.40
CA ALA A 32 -1.87 13.05 -1.09
C ALA A 32 -1.42 11.57 -0.95
N LYS A 33 -0.55 11.10 -1.84
CA LYS A 33 0.02 9.75 -1.72
C LYS A 33 0.83 9.58 -0.44
N ALA A 34 1.72 10.52 -0.12
CA ALA A 34 2.52 10.46 1.11
C ALA A 34 1.64 10.44 2.37
N GLN A 35 0.60 11.28 2.43
CA GLN A 35 -0.38 11.28 3.52
C GLN A 35 -1.13 9.94 3.61
N ALA A 36 -1.51 9.36 2.47
CA ALA A 36 -2.19 8.06 2.44
C ALA A 36 -1.28 6.93 2.97
N GLU A 37 0.00 6.93 2.59
CA GLU A 37 1.01 5.99 3.08
C GLU A 37 1.21 6.13 4.59
N GLU A 38 1.44 7.35 5.08
CA GLU A 38 1.64 7.63 6.51
C GLU A 38 0.42 7.22 7.36
N ALA A 39 -0.78 7.56 6.91
CA ALA A 39 -2.01 7.19 7.60
C ALA A 39 -2.22 5.67 7.65
N THR A 40 -1.85 4.94 6.60
CA THR A 40 -1.91 3.47 6.57
C THR A 40 -0.86 2.86 7.49
N ALA A 41 0.39 3.35 7.46
CA ALA A 41 1.45 2.90 8.36
C ALA A 41 1.07 3.10 9.83
N SER A 42 0.57 4.28 10.19
CA SER A 42 0.13 4.61 11.54
C SER A 42 -1.01 3.72 12.01
N LEU A 43 -1.99 3.44 11.13
CA LEU A 43 -3.10 2.55 11.42
C LEU A 43 -2.60 1.14 11.72
N VAL A 44 -1.72 0.57 10.88
CA VAL A 44 -1.19 -0.79 11.09
C VAL A 44 -0.33 -0.84 12.37
N ALA A 45 0.51 0.17 12.61
CA ALA A 45 1.32 0.25 13.83
C ALA A 45 0.46 0.27 15.11
N SER A 46 -0.73 0.87 15.06
CA SER A 46 -1.67 0.91 16.19
C SER A 46 -2.30 -0.44 16.54
N LEU A 47 -2.20 -1.44 15.67
CA LEU A 47 -2.80 -2.78 15.88
C LEU A 47 -2.05 -3.64 16.92
N GLY A 48 -0.85 -3.22 17.32
CA GLY A 48 -0.07 -3.85 18.39
C GLY A 48 0.93 -4.88 17.89
N ILE A 49 1.55 -5.58 18.84
CA ILE A 49 2.73 -6.45 18.64
C ILE A 49 2.49 -7.70 17.77
N ALA A 50 1.23 -8.07 17.53
CA ALA A 50 0.90 -9.18 16.65
C ALA A 50 1.20 -8.88 15.17
N TYR A 51 1.45 -7.62 14.84
CA TYR A 51 1.72 -7.17 13.49
C TYR A 51 3.15 -6.66 13.36
N THR A 52 3.76 -6.97 12.22
CA THR A 52 5.04 -6.37 11.83
C THR A 52 4.82 -5.66 10.50
N ILE A 53 5.23 -4.40 10.42
CA ILE A 53 5.16 -3.60 9.20
C ILE A 53 6.58 -3.24 8.75
N TRP A 54 6.82 -3.36 7.45
CA TRP A 54 7.97 -2.81 6.76
C TRP A 54 7.49 -1.82 5.72
N ASN A 55 7.99 -0.61 5.78
CA ASN A 55 7.65 0.48 4.86
C ASN A 55 8.69 0.59 3.75
N ASP A 56 8.29 1.10 2.59
CA ASP A 56 9.16 1.39 1.43
C ASP A 56 10.03 0.21 0.98
N VAL A 57 9.42 -0.97 0.89
CA VAL A 57 10.15 -2.20 0.57
C VAL A 57 10.53 -2.22 -0.90
N ALA A 58 11.84 -2.09 -1.18
CA ALA A 58 12.39 -2.21 -2.52
C ALA A 58 12.33 -3.67 -3.04
N VAL A 59 11.99 -3.85 -4.31
CA VAL A 59 11.83 -5.16 -4.95
C VAL A 59 12.80 -5.29 -6.12
N GLY A 60 13.85 -6.08 -5.93
CA GLY A 60 14.92 -6.27 -6.92
C GLY A 60 15.62 -4.95 -7.27
N ASP A 61 16.37 -4.96 -8.38
CA ASP A 61 17.15 -3.81 -8.84
C ASP A 61 16.36 -2.88 -9.79
N GLY A 62 15.06 -3.15 -10.01
CA GLY A 62 14.26 -2.54 -11.08
C GLY A 62 13.35 -1.39 -10.66
N GLY A 63 13.57 -0.75 -9.51
CA GLY A 63 12.77 0.41 -9.08
C GLY A 63 11.32 0.08 -8.67
N LEU A 64 10.94 -1.19 -8.60
CA LEU A 64 9.65 -1.60 -8.02
C LEU A 64 9.74 -1.44 -6.52
N LYS A 65 8.66 -0.90 -5.92
CA LYS A 65 8.53 -0.83 -4.46
C LYS A 65 7.14 -1.30 -4.03
N ILE A 66 7.07 -1.71 -2.78
CA ILE A 66 5.81 -1.97 -2.06
C ILE A 66 5.78 -0.97 -0.91
N ASP A 67 4.71 -0.17 -0.82
CA ASP A 67 4.63 0.88 0.19
C ASP A 67 4.67 0.28 1.61
N HIS A 68 3.93 -0.83 1.82
CA HIS A 68 3.98 -1.55 3.10
C HIS A 68 3.91 -3.07 2.88
N VAL A 69 4.78 -3.80 3.55
CA VAL A 69 4.67 -5.25 3.73
C VAL A 69 4.23 -5.49 5.17
N VAL A 70 3.13 -6.19 5.37
CA VAL A 70 2.55 -6.45 6.69
C VAL A 70 2.49 -7.95 6.94
N LEU A 71 3.06 -8.39 8.05
CA LEU A 71 2.91 -9.74 8.57
C LEU A 71 2.00 -9.70 9.80
N GLY A 72 0.95 -10.47 9.78
CA GLY A 72 -0.05 -10.56 10.85
C GLY A 72 -0.81 -11.88 10.84
N PRO A 73 -1.91 -12.01 11.59
CA PRO A 73 -2.71 -13.24 11.65
C PRO A 73 -3.27 -13.67 10.29
N SER A 74 -3.55 -12.75 9.39
CA SER A 74 -4.01 -13.03 8.02
C SER A 74 -2.86 -13.38 7.05
N GLY A 75 -1.64 -13.48 7.54
CA GLY A 75 -0.45 -13.81 6.77
C GLY A 75 0.39 -12.62 6.35
N LEU A 76 1.14 -12.80 5.26
CA LEU A 76 1.98 -11.76 4.68
C LEU A 76 1.22 -11.04 3.57
N LEU A 77 1.00 -9.75 3.75
CA LEU A 77 0.27 -8.91 2.79
C LEU A 77 1.19 -7.85 2.20
N ALA A 78 0.99 -7.57 0.92
CA ALA A 78 1.58 -6.43 0.24
C ALA A 78 0.52 -5.33 0.11
N LEU A 79 0.80 -4.14 0.62
CA LEU A 79 -0.10 -3.01 0.57
C LEU A 79 0.50 -1.86 -0.24
N THR A 80 -0.36 -1.17 -0.99
CA THR A 80 -0.08 0.16 -1.51
C THR A 80 -1.19 1.09 -1.07
N SER A 81 -0.82 2.33 -0.73
CA SER A 81 -1.77 3.35 -0.33
C SER A 81 -1.90 4.39 -1.44
N ALA A 82 -3.11 4.77 -1.78
CA ALA A 82 -3.36 5.77 -2.79
C ALA A 82 -4.53 6.68 -2.39
N ASP A 83 -4.39 7.95 -2.74
CA ASP A 83 -5.45 8.94 -2.70
C ASP A 83 -5.44 9.66 -4.05
N TRP A 84 -6.47 9.41 -4.83
CA TRP A 84 -6.64 10.04 -6.16
C TRP A 84 -7.42 11.34 -6.10
N GLY A 85 -7.90 11.75 -4.90
CA GLY A 85 -8.72 12.94 -4.71
C GLY A 85 -10.13 12.82 -5.31
N ASP A 86 -10.55 11.59 -5.63
CA ASP A 86 -11.84 11.27 -6.22
C ASP A 86 -12.23 9.83 -5.89
N THR A 87 -13.52 9.52 -6.01
CA THR A 87 -14.03 8.16 -5.78
C THR A 87 -13.61 7.23 -6.90
N VAL A 88 -13.10 6.06 -6.52
CA VAL A 88 -12.67 4.99 -7.44
C VAL A 88 -13.49 3.73 -7.25
N ARG A 89 -13.38 2.82 -8.20
CA ARG A 89 -14.00 1.48 -8.18
C ARG A 89 -13.10 0.47 -8.86
N LEU A 90 -13.37 -0.81 -8.59
CA LEU A 90 -12.72 -1.90 -9.30
C LEU A 90 -13.44 -2.18 -10.63
N ARG A 91 -12.70 -2.14 -11.73
CA ARG A 91 -13.24 -2.53 -13.05
C ARG A 91 -12.22 -3.34 -13.84
N LYS A 92 -12.67 -4.47 -14.40
CA LYS A 92 -11.82 -5.38 -15.17
C LYS A 92 -10.52 -5.80 -14.46
N GLY A 93 -10.56 -5.88 -13.11
CA GLY A 93 -9.41 -6.28 -12.29
C GLY A 93 -8.39 -5.17 -12.03
N GLU A 94 -8.74 -3.90 -12.31
CA GLU A 94 -7.90 -2.74 -12.05
C GLU A 94 -8.71 -1.57 -11.49
N VAL A 95 -8.05 -0.60 -10.89
CA VAL A 95 -8.69 0.60 -10.34
C VAL A 95 -9.05 1.56 -11.46
N GLU A 96 -10.28 2.08 -11.45
CA GLU A 96 -10.81 3.07 -12.37
C GLU A 96 -11.46 4.23 -11.61
N GLY A 97 -11.21 5.45 -12.05
CA GLY A 97 -11.79 6.69 -11.50
C GLY A 97 -11.20 7.92 -12.18
N ALA A 98 -11.85 9.09 -12.02
CA ALA A 98 -11.45 10.32 -12.70
C ALA A 98 -10.03 10.80 -12.29
N GLY A 99 -9.60 10.49 -11.05
CA GLY A 99 -8.26 10.82 -10.56
C GLY A 99 -7.15 9.87 -11.03
N VAL A 100 -7.51 8.67 -11.51
CA VAL A 100 -6.57 7.62 -11.93
C VAL A 100 -6.09 7.89 -13.35
N ALA A 101 -4.77 7.90 -13.58
CA ALA A 101 -4.25 8.07 -14.93
C ALA A 101 -4.44 6.79 -15.76
N ASP A 102 -4.61 6.92 -17.08
CA ASP A 102 -4.90 5.80 -17.99
C ASP A 102 -3.82 4.71 -17.99
N ASP A 103 -2.56 5.09 -17.76
CA ASP A 103 -1.42 4.20 -17.67
C ASP A 103 -1.16 3.68 -16.26
N GLU A 104 -1.85 4.21 -15.26
CA GLU A 104 -1.72 3.78 -13.86
C GLU A 104 -2.44 2.45 -13.62
N LYS A 105 -1.69 1.45 -13.16
CA LYS A 105 -2.18 0.09 -12.91
C LYS A 105 -1.76 -0.37 -11.51
N PRO A 106 -2.36 0.19 -10.45
CA PRO A 106 -1.92 -0.06 -9.08
C PRO A 106 -2.03 -1.53 -8.67
N ILE A 107 -3.12 -2.23 -9.03
CA ILE A 107 -3.29 -3.66 -8.70
C ILE A 107 -2.28 -4.52 -9.45
N ALA A 108 -2.08 -4.29 -10.74
CA ALA A 108 -1.11 -5.04 -11.54
C ALA A 108 0.32 -4.81 -11.05
N SER A 109 0.67 -3.57 -10.75
CA SER A 109 1.99 -3.17 -10.26
C SER A 109 2.29 -3.79 -8.89
N LEU A 110 1.38 -3.66 -7.93
CA LEU A 110 1.51 -4.25 -6.60
C LEU A 110 1.60 -5.78 -6.66
N SER A 111 0.71 -6.43 -7.42
CA SER A 111 0.71 -7.89 -7.57
C SER A 111 1.99 -8.39 -8.23
N LYS A 112 2.58 -7.62 -9.17
CA LYS A 112 3.87 -7.94 -9.79
C LYS A 112 5.00 -7.83 -8.77
N ALA A 113 5.02 -6.75 -7.99
CA ALA A 113 6.00 -6.52 -6.94
C ALA A 113 5.94 -7.62 -5.86
N ALA A 114 4.74 -7.91 -5.34
CA ALA A 114 4.53 -8.95 -4.33
C ALA A 114 4.99 -10.34 -4.82
N ARG A 115 4.65 -10.73 -6.06
CA ARG A 115 5.12 -12.00 -6.63
C ARG A 115 6.64 -12.05 -6.81
N ARG A 116 7.26 -10.94 -7.22
CA ARG A 116 8.71 -10.88 -7.37
C ARG A 116 9.40 -11.00 -6.01
N LEU A 117 9.01 -10.18 -5.04
CA LEU A 117 9.54 -10.23 -3.68
C LEU A 117 9.32 -11.60 -3.04
N GLY A 118 8.12 -12.18 -3.20
CA GLY A 118 7.82 -13.53 -2.69
C GLY A 118 8.76 -14.60 -3.21
N ARG A 119 9.12 -14.55 -4.51
CA ARG A 119 10.13 -15.46 -5.10
C ARG A 119 11.53 -15.21 -4.56
N GLU A 120 11.93 -13.96 -4.40
CA GLU A 120 13.25 -13.57 -3.88
C GLU A 120 13.44 -14.01 -2.42
N LEU A 121 12.37 -13.96 -1.63
CA LEU A 121 12.37 -14.33 -0.21
C LEU A 121 12.03 -15.81 0.05
N GLY A 122 11.53 -16.53 -0.96
CA GLY A 122 10.96 -17.87 -0.77
C GLY A 122 9.71 -17.89 0.11
N VAL A 123 8.87 -16.84 0.03
CA VAL A 123 7.63 -16.69 0.80
C VAL A 123 6.45 -16.44 -0.12
N ARG A 124 5.24 -16.66 0.39
CA ARG A 124 4.00 -16.37 -0.34
C ARG A 124 3.25 -15.21 0.32
N PHE A 125 2.83 -14.26 -0.48
CA PHE A 125 1.89 -13.23 -0.05
C PHE A 125 0.46 -13.77 -0.10
N SER A 126 -0.29 -13.55 0.97
CA SER A 126 -1.71 -13.95 1.08
C SER A 126 -2.60 -13.05 0.22
N ALA A 127 -2.31 -11.75 0.17
CA ALA A 127 -3.04 -10.81 -0.67
C ALA A 127 -2.16 -9.61 -1.09
N SER A 128 -2.59 -8.97 -2.20
CA SER A 128 -2.16 -7.64 -2.61
C SER A 128 -3.32 -6.68 -2.36
N VAL A 129 -3.11 -5.63 -1.58
CA VAL A 129 -4.16 -4.75 -1.08
C VAL A 129 -3.90 -3.30 -1.45
N VAL A 130 -4.82 -2.69 -2.18
CA VAL A 130 -4.83 -1.24 -2.45
C VAL A 130 -5.71 -0.59 -1.40
N VAL A 131 -5.13 0.30 -0.60
CA VAL A 131 -5.81 0.99 0.50
C VAL A 131 -6.09 2.43 0.08
N VAL A 132 -7.35 2.85 0.21
CA VAL A 132 -7.80 4.21 -0.13
C VAL A 132 -8.46 4.89 1.07
N PRO A 133 -8.56 6.22 1.10
CA PRO A 133 -9.40 6.93 2.06
C PRO A 133 -10.84 6.41 2.06
N ASP A 134 -11.57 6.62 3.14
CA ASP A 134 -12.91 6.06 3.30
C ASP A 134 -13.95 6.65 2.34
N ASP A 135 -13.73 7.88 1.89
CA ASP A 135 -14.51 8.56 0.87
C ASP A 135 -14.01 8.28 -0.57
N GLY A 136 -12.83 7.66 -0.69
CA GLY A 136 -12.18 7.36 -1.97
C GLY A 136 -12.68 6.10 -2.68
N LEU A 137 -13.66 5.36 -2.17
CA LEU A 137 -14.14 4.12 -2.77
C LEU A 137 -15.67 4.05 -2.75
N GLU A 138 -16.29 3.70 -3.90
CA GLU A 138 -17.76 3.57 -4.00
C GLU A 138 -18.28 2.48 -3.06
N GLN A 139 -17.66 1.30 -3.11
CA GLN A 139 -17.98 0.20 -2.21
C GLN A 139 -16.92 0.10 -1.09
N PRO A 140 -17.29 -0.26 0.13
CA PRO A 140 -16.32 -0.36 1.24
C PRO A 140 -15.16 -1.30 0.97
N TYR A 141 -15.39 -2.31 0.15
CA TYR A 141 -14.46 -3.39 -0.17
C TYR A 141 -14.81 -3.97 -1.54
N GLU A 142 -13.81 -4.17 -2.37
CA GLU A 142 -13.93 -4.84 -3.66
C GLU A 142 -12.75 -5.81 -3.84
N GLN A 143 -13.01 -6.98 -4.44
CA GLN A 143 -11.99 -7.99 -4.69
C GLN A 143 -11.98 -8.42 -6.15
N VAL A 144 -10.79 -8.66 -6.69
CA VAL A 144 -10.63 -9.24 -8.02
C VAL A 144 -10.98 -10.73 -7.98
N GLU A 145 -12.15 -11.08 -8.47
CA GLU A 145 -12.68 -12.45 -8.42
C GLU A 145 -11.99 -13.40 -9.39
N ARG A 146 -11.56 -12.90 -10.56
CA ARG A 146 -11.02 -13.74 -11.64
C ARG A 146 -9.83 -13.08 -12.35
N GLY A 147 -9.01 -13.90 -12.99
CA GLY A 147 -7.91 -13.44 -13.83
C GLY A 147 -6.55 -13.43 -13.14
N ARG A 148 -5.61 -12.70 -13.75
CA ARG A 148 -4.20 -12.72 -13.36
C ARG A 148 -3.92 -12.17 -11.96
N HIS A 149 -4.79 -11.28 -11.46
CA HIS A 149 -4.68 -10.62 -10.18
C HIS A 149 -5.77 -11.07 -9.20
N GLN A 150 -6.31 -12.28 -9.41
CA GLN A 150 -7.32 -12.86 -8.52
C GLN A 150 -6.87 -12.81 -7.07
N GLY A 151 -7.77 -12.40 -6.18
CA GLY A 151 -7.51 -12.23 -4.75
C GLY A 151 -6.90 -10.87 -4.37
N ALA A 152 -6.57 -10.01 -5.35
CA ALA A 152 -6.21 -8.64 -5.03
C ALA A 152 -7.44 -7.87 -4.52
N VAL A 153 -7.22 -6.96 -3.58
CA VAL A 153 -8.25 -6.25 -2.84
C VAL A 153 -8.09 -4.75 -2.99
N LEU A 154 -9.20 -4.05 -3.20
CA LEU A 154 -9.34 -2.61 -3.06
C LEU A 154 -10.22 -2.34 -1.84
N ILE A 155 -9.75 -1.55 -0.87
CA ILE A 155 -10.41 -1.44 0.44
C ILE A 155 -10.31 -0.03 1.03
N ARG A 156 -11.37 0.41 1.71
CA ARG A 156 -11.32 1.60 2.54
C ARG A 156 -10.38 1.42 3.73
N ARG A 157 -9.63 2.44 4.08
CA ARG A 157 -8.62 2.38 5.16
C ARG A 157 -9.21 1.93 6.50
N SER A 158 -10.40 2.39 6.85
CA SER A 158 -11.07 2.01 8.11
C SER A 158 -11.34 0.52 8.24
N LEU A 159 -11.46 -0.22 7.12
CA LEU A 159 -11.70 -1.67 7.11
C LEU A 159 -10.41 -2.50 7.08
N LEU A 160 -9.26 -1.89 6.84
CA LEU A 160 -7.98 -2.60 6.82
C LEU A 160 -7.72 -3.40 8.11
N PRO A 161 -7.98 -2.89 9.32
CA PRO A 161 -7.80 -3.67 10.55
C PRO A 161 -8.64 -4.95 10.59
N GLN A 162 -9.84 -4.92 10.03
CA GLN A 162 -10.70 -6.10 9.95
C GLN A 162 -10.11 -7.13 9.00
N LEU A 163 -9.66 -6.71 7.81
CA LEU A 163 -8.98 -7.58 6.85
C LEU A 163 -7.74 -8.22 7.46
N LEU A 164 -6.92 -7.45 8.18
CA LEU A 164 -5.70 -7.93 8.81
C LEU A 164 -5.95 -8.92 9.95
N ARG A 165 -7.11 -8.86 10.61
CA ARG A 165 -7.50 -9.78 11.69
C ARG A 165 -8.18 -11.05 11.20
N SER A 166 -8.91 -10.99 10.09
CA SER A 166 -9.75 -12.08 9.58
C SER A 166 -8.96 -13.20 8.91
N GLY A 167 -7.88 -13.63 9.48
CA GLY A 167 -6.99 -14.66 8.99
C GLY A 167 -7.58 -15.51 7.88
N THR A 168 -7.15 -15.28 6.63
CA THR A 168 -7.74 -15.95 5.48
C THR A 168 -7.14 -17.31 5.19
N ASP A 169 -6.14 -17.74 5.95
CA ASP A 169 -5.47 -19.01 5.65
C ASP A 169 -4.90 -19.68 6.90
N ASP A 170 -5.50 -20.80 7.30
CA ASP A 170 -4.92 -21.79 8.24
C ASP A 170 -3.57 -22.39 7.74
N ARG A 171 -3.08 -21.93 6.60
CA ARG A 171 -1.86 -22.41 5.92
C ARG A 171 -0.59 -21.64 6.26
N LEU A 172 -0.70 -20.54 6.99
CA LEU A 172 0.48 -19.97 7.63
C LEU A 172 0.70 -20.78 8.91
N GLY A 173 1.49 -21.82 8.77
CA GLY A 173 1.90 -22.69 9.86
C GLY A 173 2.33 -21.87 11.06
N GLY A 174 2.32 -22.48 12.21
CA GLY A 174 2.42 -21.84 13.49
C GLY A 174 3.62 -20.89 13.69
N TYR A 175 3.83 -20.40 14.91
CA TYR A 175 4.83 -19.39 15.30
C TYR A 175 6.24 -19.53 14.69
N GLY A 176 6.65 -20.75 14.31
CA GLY A 176 7.93 -21.01 13.64
C GLY A 176 8.04 -20.41 12.25
N GLU A 177 7.02 -20.61 11.41
CA GLU A 177 7.01 -20.06 10.04
C GLU A 177 6.88 -18.53 10.03
N SER A 178 6.13 -17.97 10.97
CA SER A 178 6.03 -16.50 11.12
C SER A 178 7.37 -15.87 11.50
N PHE A 179 8.18 -16.53 12.34
CA PHE A 179 9.52 -16.07 12.69
C PHE A 179 10.48 -16.16 11.50
N GLU A 180 10.47 -17.25 10.75
CA GLU A 180 11.28 -17.40 9.53
C GLU A 180 10.91 -16.37 8.46
N VAL A 181 9.62 -16.14 8.21
CA VAL A 181 9.15 -15.12 7.28
C VAL A 181 9.63 -13.75 7.71
N ARG A 182 9.50 -13.42 9.00
CA ARG A 182 9.98 -12.15 9.55
C ARG A 182 11.48 -11.97 9.33
N THR A 183 12.30 -12.98 9.63
CA THR A 183 13.75 -12.93 9.46
C THR A 183 14.13 -12.75 8.00
N ARG A 184 13.48 -13.47 7.07
CA ARG A 184 13.73 -13.37 5.63
C ARG A 184 13.36 -11.99 5.10
N VAL A 185 12.21 -11.45 5.45
CA VAL A 185 11.80 -10.09 5.05
C VAL A 185 12.76 -9.06 5.62
N GLN A 186 13.07 -9.13 6.92
CA GLN A 186 13.97 -8.20 7.59
C GLN A 186 15.38 -8.16 6.96
N SER A 187 15.90 -9.29 6.51
CA SER A 187 17.23 -9.36 5.89
C SER A 187 17.30 -8.72 4.49
N ARG A 188 16.17 -8.44 3.86
CA ARG A 188 16.09 -7.92 2.48
C ARG A 188 15.51 -6.51 2.40
N VAL A 189 14.86 -6.04 3.46
CA VAL A 189 14.38 -4.65 3.53
C VAL A 189 15.59 -3.73 3.55
N ARG A 190 15.81 -3.02 2.46
CA ARG A 190 16.74 -1.89 2.42
C ARG A 190 15.94 -0.66 2.81
N PHE A 191 16.24 -0.10 3.96
CA PHE A 191 15.76 1.24 4.30
C PHE A 191 16.40 2.23 3.32
N VAL A 192 15.58 2.96 2.60
CA VAL A 192 16.01 4.04 1.69
C VAL A 192 16.02 5.35 2.46
#